data_012b1af2a61195c0b8237d4224961f9d
#
_entry.id   012b1af2a61195c0b8237d4224961f9d
#
_cell.length_a   1.000
_cell.length_b   1.000
_cell.length_c   1.000
_cell.angle_alpha   90.00
_cell.angle_beta   90.00
_cell.angle_gamma   90.00
#
_symmetry.space_group_name_H-M   'P 1'
#
loop_
_entity.id
_entity.type
_entity.pdbx_description
1 polymer ?
#
loop_
_entity_poly.entity_id
_entity_poly.type
_entity_poly.pdbx_seq_one_letter_code
_entity_poly.pdbx_strand_id
1 'polypeptide(L)'
;MILDAGFLISVDRGERTAQEFLTAALAHDTPLTTTHPVVAQVWRDGARQARLARFLQSVVVVAFDDGPEVGNLLARAGTSDVVDAHLVVVAVQRSEPILTGDIYDLESLTSALPERQPNVFNWP
;
A
#
# COMPACT_ATOMS: atom_id res chain seq x y z
N MET A 1 4.80 7.62 1.03
CA MET A 1 3.45 7.12 1.38
C MET A 1 3.22 5.81 0.66
N ILE A 2 3.02 4.75 1.42
CA ILE A 2 2.75 3.41 0.88
C ILE A 2 1.24 3.25 0.73
N LEU A 3 0.79 2.90 -0.47
CA LEU A 3 -0.62 2.88 -0.84
C LEU A 3 -1.14 1.45 -0.88
N ASP A 4 -2.23 1.20 -0.15
CA ASP A 4 -2.91 -0.09 -0.11
C ASP A 4 -4.03 -0.19 -1.18
N ALA A 5 -4.66 -1.35 -1.28
CA ALA A 5 -5.67 -1.66 -2.29
C ALA A 5 -6.85 -0.69 -2.30
N GLY A 6 -7.32 -0.24 -1.13
CA GLY A 6 -8.45 0.70 -1.06
C GLY A 6 -8.22 1.98 -1.84
N PHE A 7 -7.01 2.55 -1.76
CA PHE A 7 -6.65 3.73 -2.53
C PHE A 7 -6.59 3.42 -4.05
N LEU A 8 -5.98 2.31 -4.42
CA LEU A 8 -5.89 1.92 -5.83
C LEU A 8 -7.27 1.69 -6.44
N ILE A 9 -8.20 1.12 -5.68
CA ILE A 9 -9.59 0.95 -6.10
C ILE A 9 -10.25 2.31 -6.36
N SER A 10 -10.02 3.28 -5.47
CA SER A 10 -10.55 4.64 -5.65
C SER A 10 -9.99 5.31 -6.91
N VAL A 11 -8.71 5.12 -7.20
CA VAL A 11 -8.10 5.61 -8.46
C VAL A 11 -8.75 4.93 -9.65
N ASP A 12 -8.90 3.61 -9.61
CA ASP A 12 -9.50 2.84 -10.72
C ASP A 12 -10.91 3.32 -11.04
N ARG A 13 -11.70 3.62 -10.00
CA ARG A 13 -13.07 4.11 -10.13
C ARG A 13 -13.16 5.59 -10.53
N GLY A 14 -12.06 6.32 -10.56
CA GLY A 14 -12.02 7.75 -10.85
C GLY A 14 -12.70 8.58 -9.76
N GLU A 15 -12.62 8.15 -8.51
CA GLU A 15 -13.24 8.87 -7.41
C GLU A 15 -12.56 10.23 -7.18
N ARG A 16 -13.37 11.24 -6.89
CA ARG A 16 -12.90 12.60 -6.72
C ARG A 16 -11.92 12.73 -5.55
N THR A 17 -12.15 12.02 -4.46
CA THR A 17 -11.28 12.03 -3.29
C THR A 17 -9.87 11.54 -3.63
N ALA A 18 -9.75 10.52 -4.49
CA ALA A 18 -8.45 10.03 -4.95
C ALA A 18 -7.75 11.10 -5.82
N GLN A 19 -8.47 11.75 -6.71
CA GLN A 19 -7.92 12.81 -7.56
C GLN A 19 -7.42 14.00 -6.74
N GLU A 20 -8.18 14.41 -5.73
CA GLU A 20 -7.80 15.48 -4.81
C GLU A 20 -6.55 15.12 -4.01
N PHE A 21 -6.47 13.88 -3.52
CA PHE A 21 -5.29 13.39 -2.82
C PHE A 21 -4.05 13.42 -3.72
N LEU A 22 -4.16 12.93 -4.95
CA LEU A 22 -3.06 12.92 -5.91
C LEU A 22 -2.59 14.33 -6.26
N THR A 23 -3.51 15.26 -6.42
CA THR A 23 -3.18 16.66 -6.66
C THR A 23 -2.39 17.25 -5.50
N ALA A 24 -2.82 16.99 -4.27
CA ALA A 24 -2.12 17.45 -3.07
C ALA A 24 -0.74 16.80 -2.92
N ALA A 25 -0.63 15.50 -3.16
CA ALA A 25 0.64 14.77 -3.09
C ALA A 25 1.65 15.33 -4.10
N LEU A 26 1.21 15.61 -5.32
CA LEU A 26 2.05 16.23 -6.34
C LEU A 26 2.51 17.63 -5.94
N ALA A 27 1.61 18.45 -5.41
CA ALA A 27 1.92 19.80 -4.97
C ALA A 27 2.95 19.85 -3.83
N HIS A 28 2.97 18.82 -2.98
CA HIS A 28 3.88 18.72 -1.83
C HIS A 28 5.08 17.79 -2.09
N ASP A 29 5.29 17.34 -3.32
CA ASP A 29 6.35 16.40 -3.70
C ASP A 29 6.38 15.15 -2.80
N THR A 30 5.21 14.66 -2.39
CA THR A 30 5.10 13.46 -1.59
C THR A 30 5.31 12.23 -2.47
N PRO A 31 6.35 11.41 -2.22
CA PRO A 31 6.54 10.19 -3.00
C PRO A 31 5.43 9.19 -2.70
N LEU A 32 4.93 8.53 -3.75
CA LEU A 32 3.89 7.51 -3.67
C LEU A 32 4.44 6.18 -4.12
N THR A 33 4.18 5.15 -3.31
CA THR A 33 4.69 3.80 -3.51
C THR A 33 3.57 2.80 -3.28
N THR A 34 3.51 1.74 -4.07
CA THR A 34 2.69 0.58 -3.79
C THR A 34 3.50 -0.69 -4.02
N THR A 35 2.88 -1.85 -3.93
CA THR A 35 3.55 -3.13 -4.08
C THR A 35 2.90 -3.96 -5.19
N HIS A 36 3.67 -4.85 -5.81
CA HIS A 36 3.13 -5.78 -6.80
C HIS A 36 2.01 -6.67 -6.24
N PRO A 37 2.11 -7.23 -5.02
CA PRO A 37 0.97 -7.97 -4.45
C PRO A 37 -0.31 -7.15 -4.32
N VAL A 38 -0.23 -5.89 -3.92
CA VAL A 38 -1.39 -4.98 -3.85
C VAL A 38 -1.96 -4.72 -5.25
N VAL A 39 -1.09 -4.47 -6.23
CA VAL A 39 -1.53 -4.32 -7.62
C VAL A 39 -2.29 -5.56 -8.09
N ALA A 40 -1.80 -6.75 -7.77
CA ALA A 40 -2.44 -8.01 -8.14
C ALA A 40 -3.84 -8.17 -7.52
N GLN A 41 -4.10 -7.58 -6.37
CA GLN A 41 -5.44 -7.58 -5.75
C GLN A 41 -6.45 -6.74 -6.55
N VAL A 42 -6.00 -5.69 -7.21
CA VAL A 42 -6.89 -4.70 -7.85
C VAL A 42 -6.93 -4.87 -9.37
N TRP A 43 -5.81 -5.25 -9.98
CA TRP A 43 -5.71 -5.40 -11.43
C TRP A 43 -6.52 -6.60 -11.93
N ARG A 44 -7.34 -6.40 -12.96
CA ARG A 44 -8.13 -7.47 -13.60
C ARG A 44 -8.04 -7.43 -15.11
N ASP A 45 -8.18 -6.23 -15.70
CA ASP A 45 -8.24 -6.06 -17.16
C ASP A 45 -7.73 -4.68 -17.53
N GLY A 46 -6.51 -4.61 -18.08
CA GLY A 46 -5.88 -3.36 -18.47
C GLY A 46 -6.68 -2.53 -19.46
N ALA A 47 -7.50 -3.17 -20.29
CA ALA A 47 -8.34 -2.46 -21.25
C ALA A 47 -9.47 -1.66 -20.57
N ARG A 48 -9.86 -2.07 -19.38
CA ARG A 48 -10.95 -1.43 -18.60
C ARG A 48 -10.45 -0.60 -17.43
N GLN A 49 -9.15 -0.63 -17.17
CA GLN A 49 -8.52 0.01 -16.00
C GLN A 49 -7.48 1.05 -16.42
N ALA A 50 -7.84 1.88 -17.41
CA ALA A 50 -6.91 2.86 -17.97
C ALA A 50 -6.42 3.89 -16.93
N ARG A 51 -7.28 4.29 -16.00
CA ARG A 51 -6.90 5.23 -14.92
C ARG A 51 -5.85 4.60 -14.00
N LEU A 52 -6.08 3.35 -13.59
CA LEU A 52 -5.14 2.62 -12.75
C LEU A 52 -3.82 2.39 -13.48
N ALA A 53 -3.86 1.97 -14.74
CA ALA A 53 -2.68 1.74 -15.55
C ALA A 53 -1.82 3.01 -15.64
N ARG A 54 -2.44 4.15 -15.89
CA ARG A 54 -1.75 5.44 -15.98
C ARG A 54 -1.13 5.83 -14.64
N PHE A 55 -1.89 5.66 -13.56
CA PHE A 55 -1.41 5.95 -12.21
C PHE A 55 -0.17 5.12 -11.86
N LEU A 56 -0.19 3.81 -12.15
CA LEU A 56 0.92 2.91 -11.85
C LEU A 56 2.21 3.26 -12.59
N GLN A 57 2.14 3.97 -13.71
CA GLN A 57 3.32 4.46 -14.41
C GLN A 57 4.02 5.62 -13.69
N SER A 58 3.32 6.30 -12.80
CA SER A 58 3.83 7.48 -12.09
C SER A 58 4.29 7.20 -10.66
N VAL A 59 4.18 5.97 -10.17
CA VAL A 59 4.53 5.59 -8.80
C VAL A 59 5.53 4.44 -8.80
N VAL A 60 6.21 4.27 -7.66
CA VAL A 60 7.08 3.11 -7.46
C VAL A 60 6.22 1.90 -7.12
N VAL A 61 6.43 0.79 -7.82
CA VAL A 61 5.78 -0.49 -7.52
C VAL A 61 6.85 -1.48 -7.08
N VAL A 62 6.84 -1.85 -5.81
CA VAL A 62 7.88 -2.66 -5.19
C VAL A 62 7.60 -4.14 -5.42
N ALA A 63 8.65 -4.88 -5.84
CA ALA A 63 8.56 -6.32 -6.02
C ALA A 63 8.49 -7.07 -4.69
N PHE A 64 7.95 -8.28 -4.72
CA PHE A 64 7.95 -9.19 -3.58
C PHE A 64 9.18 -10.10 -3.66
N ASP A 65 10.25 -9.73 -2.94
CA ASP A 65 11.52 -10.47 -2.95
C ASP A 65 12.10 -10.74 -1.55
N ASP A 66 11.38 -10.36 -0.50
CA ASP A 66 11.79 -10.46 0.90
C ASP A 66 10.90 -11.43 1.70
N GLY A 67 10.66 -12.61 1.12
CA GLY A 67 9.78 -13.63 1.68
C GLY A 67 10.08 -14.00 3.14
N PRO A 68 11.33 -14.30 3.54
CA PRO A 68 11.63 -14.64 4.93
C PRO A 68 11.28 -13.54 5.93
N GLU A 69 11.53 -12.29 5.61
CA GLU A 69 11.21 -11.14 6.48
C GLU A 69 9.70 -10.98 6.64
N VAL A 70 8.95 -11.13 5.55
CA VAL A 70 7.50 -11.11 5.56
C VAL A 70 6.94 -12.27 6.39
N GLY A 71 7.47 -13.48 6.20
CA GLY A 71 7.08 -14.65 6.98
C GLY A 71 7.32 -14.49 8.48
N ASN A 72 8.44 -13.89 8.85
CA ASN A 72 8.73 -13.58 10.26
C ASN A 72 7.70 -12.65 10.88
N LEU A 73 7.27 -11.62 10.15
CA LEU A 73 6.23 -10.71 10.62
C LEU A 73 4.89 -11.42 10.78
N LEU A 74 4.51 -12.26 9.81
CA LEU A 74 3.28 -13.06 9.89
C LEU A 74 3.26 -13.96 11.13
N ALA A 75 4.39 -14.60 11.43
CA ALA A 75 4.51 -15.46 12.60
C ALA A 75 4.33 -14.66 13.91
N ARG A 76 4.94 -13.49 14.01
CA ARG A 76 4.80 -12.63 15.19
C ARG A 76 3.38 -12.08 15.35
N ALA A 77 2.75 -11.70 14.26
CA ALA A 77 1.39 -11.13 14.28
C ALA A 77 0.29 -12.18 14.40
N GLY A 78 0.60 -13.46 14.13
CA GLY A 78 -0.40 -14.53 14.16
C GLY A 78 -1.42 -14.45 13.03
N THR A 79 -1.02 -13.96 11.86
CA THR A 79 -1.88 -13.84 10.67
C THR A 79 -1.21 -14.47 9.46
N SER A 80 -1.96 -14.66 8.38
CA SER A 80 -1.48 -15.25 7.13
C SER A 80 -1.64 -14.32 5.91
N ASP A 81 -2.02 -13.07 6.12
CA ASP A 81 -2.17 -12.13 5.00
C ASP A 81 -0.81 -11.63 4.51
N VAL A 82 -0.29 -12.30 3.48
CA VAL A 82 1.02 -12.01 2.89
C VAL A 82 1.06 -10.61 2.27
N VAL A 83 -0.03 -10.18 1.65
CA VAL A 83 -0.08 -8.87 0.97
C VAL A 83 0.08 -7.74 1.98
N ASP A 84 -0.69 -7.78 3.06
CA ASP A 84 -0.63 -6.78 4.12
C ASP A 84 0.73 -6.80 4.84
N ALA A 85 1.25 -7.99 5.16
CA ALA A 85 2.55 -8.12 5.81
C ALA A 85 3.69 -7.58 4.93
N HIS A 86 3.67 -7.88 3.64
CA HIS A 86 4.65 -7.34 2.70
C HIS A 86 4.58 -5.81 2.64
N LEU A 87 3.38 -5.25 2.59
CA LEU A 87 3.18 -3.81 2.58
C LEU A 87 3.81 -3.15 3.82
N VAL A 88 3.63 -3.74 4.99
CA VAL A 88 4.23 -3.25 6.24
C VAL A 88 5.75 -3.35 6.20
N VAL A 89 6.31 -4.46 5.71
CA VAL A 89 7.76 -4.61 5.56
C VAL A 89 8.33 -3.53 4.63
N VAL A 90 7.68 -3.27 3.51
CA VAL A 90 8.10 -2.21 2.57
C VAL A 90 8.05 -0.83 3.24
N ALA A 91 7.01 -0.55 4.02
CA ALA A 91 6.88 0.71 4.74
C ALA A 91 8.04 0.92 5.74
N VAL A 92 8.43 -0.12 6.45
CA VAL A 92 9.57 -0.09 7.37
C VAL A 92 10.88 0.16 6.61
N GLN A 93 11.11 -0.59 5.55
CA GLN A 93 12.34 -0.48 4.74
C GLN A 93 12.50 0.91 4.13
N ARG A 94 11.41 1.51 3.71
CA ARG A 94 11.40 2.83 3.05
C ARG A 94 11.21 3.98 4.03
N SER A 95 10.93 3.71 5.29
CA SER A 95 10.60 4.72 6.32
C SER A 95 9.45 5.62 5.86
N GLU A 96 8.42 5.03 5.28
CA GLU A 96 7.24 5.72 4.77
C GLU A 96 5.98 5.31 5.54
N PRO A 97 5.02 6.23 5.73
CA PRO A 97 3.71 5.89 6.30
C PRO A 97 2.85 5.10 5.32
N ILE A 98 1.83 4.45 5.85
CA ILE A 98 0.88 3.63 5.09
C ILE A 98 -0.46 4.34 5.02
N LEU A 99 -1.09 4.31 3.84
CA LEU A 99 -2.46 4.76 3.61
C LEU A 99 -3.31 3.54 3.27
N THR A 100 -4.29 3.20 4.11
CA THR A 100 -5.09 1.98 3.97
C THR A 100 -6.57 2.22 4.24
N GLY A 101 -7.44 1.48 3.55
CA GLY A 101 -8.86 1.40 3.86
C GLY A 101 -9.19 0.44 5.01
N ASP A 102 -8.20 -0.31 5.49
CA ASP A 102 -8.36 -1.29 6.58
C ASP A 102 -7.31 -1.07 7.67
N ILE A 103 -7.54 -0.02 8.45
CA ILE A 103 -6.58 0.43 9.45
C ILE A 103 -6.34 -0.62 10.55
N TYR A 104 -7.38 -1.38 10.93
CA TYR A 104 -7.26 -2.34 12.03
C TYR A 104 -6.34 -3.52 11.66
N ASP A 105 -6.47 -4.05 10.45
CA ASP A 105 -5.62 -5.14 9.99
C ASP A 105 -4.16 -4.70 9.88
N LEU A 106 -3.92 -3.49 9.40
CA LEU A 106 -2.56 -2.95 9.27
C LEU A 106 -1.96 -2.62 10.64
N GLU A 107 -2.73 -2.05 11.56
CA GLU A 107 -2.26 -1.77 12.93
C GLU A 107 -1.92 -3.05 13.69
N SER A 108 -2.67 -4.13 13.48
CA SER A 108 -2.36 -5.43 14.06
C SER A 108 -0.97 -5.92 13.63
N LEU A 109 -0.61 -5.73 12.37
CA LEU A 109 0.71 -6.07 11.85
C LEU A 109 1.80 -5.13 12.34
N THR A 110 1.57 -3.82 12.30
CA THR A 110 2.57 -2.84 12.76
C THR A 110 2.85 -2.98 14.24
N SER A 111 1.85 -3.34 15.05
CA SER A 111 2.01 -3.58 16.49
C SER A 111 2.90 -4.79 16.80
N ALA A 112 3.04 -5.73 15.87
CA ALA A 112 3.92 -6.90 16.02
C ALA A 112 5.38 -6.61 15.67
N LEU A 113 5.70 -5.42 15.15
CA LEU A 113 7.07 -5.04 14.83
C LEU A 113 7.88 -4.85 16.11
N PRO A 114 9.14 -5.36 16.16
CA PRO A 114 9.98 -5.26 17.36
C PRO A 114 10.55 -3.85 17.61
N GLU A 115 10.56 -3.01 16.57
CA GLU A 115 11.20 -1.71 16.59
C GLU A 115 10.23 -0.62 16.12
N ARG A 116 10.76 0.36 15.35
CA ARG A 116 10.00 1.50 14.87
C ARG A 116 8.81 1.06 14.01
N GLN A 117 7.62 1.51 14.40
CA GLN A 117 6.39 1.25 13.67
C GLN A 117 6.11 2.38 12.68
N PRO A 118 5.72 2.08 11.43
CA PRO A 118 5.25 3.11 10.50
C PRO A 118 3.90 3.68 10.95
N ASN A 119 3.65 4.95 10.64
CA ASN A 119 2.34 5.54 10.84
C ASN A 119 1.34 4.94 9.85
N VAL A 120 0.13 4.70 10.30
CA VAL A 120 -0.96 4.17 9.48
C VAL A 120 -2.08 5.19 9.43
N PHE A 121 -2.43 5.62 8.23
CA PHE A 121 -3.52 6.58 7.99
C PHE A 121 -4.69 5.90 7.29
N ASN A 122 -5.89 6.28 7.71
CA ASN A 122 -7.11 5.74 7.11
C ASN A 122 -7.42 6.40 5.77
N TRP A 123 -7.67 5.59 4.76
CA TRP A 123 -8.25 6.03 3.49
C TRP A 123 -9.77 5.75 3.54
N PRO A 124 -10.61 6.77 3.42
CA PRO A 124 -12.06 6.60 3.48
C PRO A 124 -12.71 5.90 2.26
#